data_6b891f9376f13abc5033c4ec15adbe37
#
_entry.id   6b891f9376f13abc5033c4ec15adbe37
#
_cell.length_a   1.000
_cell.length_b   1.000
_cell.length_c   1.000
_cell.angle_alpha   90.00
_cell.angle_beta   90.00
_cell.angle_gamma   90.00
#
_symmetry.space_group_name_H-M   'P 1'
#
loop_
_entity.id
_entity.type
_entity.pdbx_description
1 polymer ?
#
loop_
_entity_poly.entity_id
_entity_poly.type
_entity_poly.pdbx_seq_one_letter_code
_entity_poly.pdbx_strand_id
1 'polypeptide(L)'
;IIGKIVVAGNVRRSAQIALGDHDDLDYLRAKRWDLGGIPNWRAMSNNSVVCDDIDQLPDEFWGGYEGNGEPYGLINLEASRRMGRTGEMQYPDPDVMGYNPCAEQSLAPFETCCLAEIYLPNIESEKELKKVAVYLYRINKHSLSIKCAVKETEDIVHRHMRMGIGVTGYLQ
;
A
#
# COMPACT_ATOMS: atom_id res chain seq x y z
N ILE A 1 18.80 5.22 6.46
CA ILE A 1 18.57 4.74 7.84
C ILE A 1 17.33 3.83 7.87
N ILE A 2 16.17 4.26 7.37
CA ILE A 2 14.90 3.51 7.42
C ILE A 2 15.04 2.12 6.79
N GLY A 3 15.58 2.01 5.58
CA GLY A 3 15.77 0.72 4.91
C GLY A 3 16.67 -0.25 5.69
N LYS A 4 17.64 0.26 6.45
CA LYS A 4 18.48 -0.57 7.34
C LYS A 4 17.67 -1.13 8.52
N ILE A 5 16.71 -0.37 9.04
CA ILE A 5 15.82 -0.82 10.12
C ILE A 5 14.87 -1.91 9.62
N VAL A 6 14.36 -1.79 8.41
CA VAL A 6 13.46 -2.80 7.79
C VAL A 6 14.13 -4.18 7.72
N VAL A 7 15.43 -4.23 7.45
CA VAL A 7 16.18 -5.51 7.32
C VAL A 7 16.93 -5.90 8.59
N ALA A 8 16.88 -5.10 9.64
CA ALA A 8 17.60 -5.39 10.89
C ALA A 8 17.13 -6.70 11.52
N GLY A 9 18.08 -7.51 11.98
CA GLY A 9 17.82 -8.78 12.66
C GLY A 9 17.37 -9.91 11.74
N ASN A 10 17.58 -9.79 10.44
CA ASN A 10 17.25 -10.80 9.43
C ASN A 10 15.76 -11.25 9.45
N VAL A 11 14.89 -10.43 10.03
CA VAL A 11 13.43 -10.62 10.05
C VAL A 11 12.78 -9.30 9.68
N ARG A 12 11.81 -9.35 8.78
CA ARG A 12 11.05 -8.18 8.37
C ARG A 12 10.18 -7.69 9.53
N ARG A 13 10.59 -6.64 10.22
CA ARG A 13 9.88 -6.04 11.37
C ARG A 13 9.02 -4.86 10.99
N SER A 14 9.29 -4.26 9.85
CA SER A 14 8.57 -3.14 9.28
C SER A 14 8.58 -3.24 7.77
N ALA A 15 7.83 -2.38 7.10
CA ALA A 15 7.82 -2.29 5.66
C ALA A 15 7.89 -0.81 5.24
N GLN A 16 8.36 -0.57 4.04
CA GLN A 16 8.55 0.74 3.48
C GLN A 16 8.10 0.74 2.03
N ILE A 17 7.38 1.78 1.63
CA ILE A 17 7.19 2.15 0.23
C ILE A 17 7.84 3.51 -0.01
N ALA A 18 8.50 3.66 -1.14
CA ALA A 18 8.90 4.95 -1.68
C ALA A 18 7.99 5.26 -2.89
N LEU A 19 7.53 6.49 -2.96
CA LEU A 19 6.80 7.03 -4.10
C LEU A 19 7.68 8.08 -4.75
N GLY A 20 7.87 7.98 -6.06
CA GLY A 20 8.66 8.94 -6.84
C GLY A 20 7.89 9.36 -8.09
N ASP A 21 8.25 10.50 -8.63
CA ASP A 21 7.63 11.02 -9.84
C ASP A 21 8.10 10.24 -11.08
N HIS A 22 7.27 10.19 -12.11
CA HIS A 22 7.54 9.44 -13.33
C HIS A 22 8.73 9.99 -14.14
N ASP A 23 9.12 11.25 -13.92
CA ASP A 23 10.24 11.92 -14.59
C ASP A 23 11.52 11.96 -13.75
N ASP A 24 11.52 11.44 -12.52
CA ASP A 24 12.71 11.30 -11.67
C ASP A 24 13.54 10.09 -12.11
N LEU A 25 14.47 10.30 -13.05
CA LEU A 25 15.33 9.25 -13.59
C LEU A 25 16.24 8.60 -12.54
N ASP A 26 16.69 9.34 -11.53
CA ASP A 26 17.51 8.79 -10.45
C ASP A 26 16.68 7.83 -9.59
N TYR A 27 15.43 8.17 -9.35
CA TYR A 27 14.48 7.29 -8.67
C TYR A 27 14.18 6.04 -9.49
N LEU A 28 13.88 6.17 -10.78
CA LEU A 28 13.58 5.05 -11.68
C LEU A 28 14.75 4.07 -11.82
N ARG A 29 15.98 4.58 -11.80
CA ARG A 29 17.22 3.78 -11.88
C ARG A 29 17.65 3.17 -10.55
N ALA A 30 17.05 3.56 -9.45
CA ALA A 30 17.51 3.22 -8.10
C ALA A 30 17.47 1.71 -7.79
N LYS A 31 16.69 0.93 -8.53
CA LYS A 31 16.58 -0.53 -8.42
C LYS A 31 16.95 -1.28 -9.70
N ARG A 32 17.80 -0.68 -10.52
CA ARG A 32 18.36 -1.27 -11.72
C ARG A 32 19.67 -1.98 -11.40
N TRP A 33 19.69 -3.31 -11.41
CA TRP A 33 20.94 -4.07 -11.13
C TRP A 33 21.95 -4.06 -12.28
N ASP A 34 21.52 -3.80 -13.50
CA ASP A 34 22.38 -3.61 -14.67
C ASP A 34 23.20 -2.29 -14.59
N LEU A 35 22.75 -1.30 -13.80
CA LEU A 35 23.42 -0.02 -13.64
C LEU A 35 24.32 0.07 -12.40
N GLY A 36 24.68 -1.04 -11.76
CA GLY A 36 25.62 -1.03 -10.62
C GLY A 36 25.15 -1.74 -9.36
N GLY A 37 24.01 -2.42 -9.44
CA GLY A 37 23.48 -3.21 -8.34
C GLY A 37 22.60 -2.43 -7.36
N ILE A 38 21.89 -3.16 -6.51
CA ILE A 38 20.94 -2.62 -5.54
C ILE A 38 21.48 -2.84 -4.14
N PRO A 39 21.72 -1.79 -3.34
CA PRO A 39 22.11 -1.95 -1.93
C PRO A 39 21.05 -2.71 -1.14
N ASN A 40 21.45 -3.61 -0.25
CA ASN A 40 20.55 -4.44 0.57
C ASN A 40 19.44 -3.64 1.27
N TRP A 41 19.75 -2.45 1.76
CA TRP A 41 18.79 -1.59 2.44
C TRP A 41 17.72 -1.01 1.50
N ARG A 42 18.00 -0.94 0.19
CA ARG A 42 17.06 -0.48 -0.83
C ARG A 42 16.28 -1.65 -1.41
N ALA A 43 16.89 -2.82 -1.53
CA ALA A 43 16.25 -4.02 -2.08
C ALA A 43 14.95 -4.40 -1.35
N MET A 44 14.84 -4.07 -0.06
CA MET A 44 13.67 -4.41 0.76
C MET A 44 12.58 -3.34 0.80
N SER A 45 12.77 -2.18 0.17
CA SER A 45 11.69 -1.20 0.01
C SER A 45 10.79 -1.57 -1.16
N ASN A 46 9.50 -1.35 -1.04
CA ASN A 46 8.60 -1.31 -2.18
C ASN A 46 8.73 0.05 -2.85
N ASN A 47 8.75 0.08 -4.17
CA ASN A 47 8.84 1.32 -4.92
C ASN A 47 7.69 1.41 -5.91
N SER A 48 7.06 2.57 -5.99
CA SER A 48 6.01 2.85 -6.97
C SER A 48 6.20 4.23 -7.57
N VAL A 49 5.83 4.36 -8.82
CA VAL A 49 5.86 5.61 -9.57
C VAL A 49 4.50 6.26 -9.52
N VAL A 50 4.47 7.54 -9.20
CA VAL A 50 3.27 8.36 -9.29
C VAL A 50 3.15 8.89 -10.71
N CYS A 51 2.07 8.54 -11.38
CA CYS A 51 1.79 8.97 -12.73
C CYS A 51 0.28 8.97 -12.98
N ASP A 52 -0.22 10.03 -13.58
CA ASP A 52 -1.65 10.17 -13.88
C ASP A 52 -1.99 9.65 -15.29
N ASP A 53 -1.00 9.58 -16.17
CA ASP A 53 -1.14 9.11 -17.55
C ASP A 53 0.02 8.18 -17.91
N ILE A 54 -0.29 6.95 -18.29
CA ILE A 54 0.69 5.91 -18.63
C ILE A 54 1.57 6.30 -19.83
N ASP A 55 1.06 7.16 -20.73
CA ASP A 55 1.81 7.62 -21.90
C ASP A 55 2.96 8.60 -21.54
N GLN A 56 3.00 9.05 -20.28
CA GLN A 56 4.08 9.90 -19.75
C GLN A 56 5.25 9.10 -19.20
N LEU A 57 5.14 7.77 -19.08
CA LEU A 57 6.18 6.93 -18.51
C LEU A 57 7.38 6.84 -19.46
N PRO A 58 8.60 7.17 -19.01
CA PRO A 58 9.80 7.04 -19.83
C PRO A 58 10.25 5.57 -19.98
N ASP A 59 11.12 5.31 -20.94
CA ASP A 59 11.66 3.97 -21.19
C ASP A 59 12.36 3.37 -19.95
N GLU A 60 12.95 4.20 -19.10
CA GLU A 60 13.60 3.77 -17.87
C GLU A 60 12.65 3.05 -16.89
N PHE A 61 11.38 3.43 -16.87
CA PHE A 61 10.38 2.74 -16.05
C PHE A 61 10.22 1.27 -16.48
N TRP A 62 10.20 1.03 -17.79
CA TRP A 62 9.99 -0.30 -18.36
C TRP A 62 11.19 -1.24 -18.18
N GLY A 63 12.39 -0.68 -17.97
CA GLY A 63 13.60 -1.47 -17.78
C GLY A 63 13.54 -2.50 -16.65
N GLY A 64 12.80 -2.24 -15.57
CA GLY A 64 12.53 -3.20 -14.51
C GLY A 64 11.70 -4.40 -14.97
N TYR A 65 10.74 -4.19 -15.85
CA TYR A 65 9.88 -5.23 -16.42
C TYR A 65 10.60 -6.06 -17.51
N GLU A 66 11.63 -5.50 -18.10
CA GLU A 66 12.49 -6.20 -19.08
C GLU A 66 13.57 -7.11 -18.45
N GLY A 67 13.61 -7.20 -17.12
CA GLY A 67 14.57 -8.02 -16.40
C GLY A 67 15.88 -7.32 -16.03
N ASN A 68 15.98 -6.03 -16.26
CA ASN A 68 17.18 -5.22 -15.93
C ASN A 68 17.14 -4.62 -14.52
N GLY A 69 16.08 -4.85 -13.78
CA GLY A 69 15.89 -4.30 -12.44
C GLY A 69 14.67 -4.91 -11.75
N GLU A 70 14.34 -4.40 -10.57
CA GLU A 70 13.09 -4.69 -9.89
C GLU A 70 11.99 -3.78 -10.47
N PRO A 71 10.86 -4.34 -10.96
CA PRO A 71 9.78 -3.54 -11.51
C PRO A 71 9.11 -2.71 -10.41
N TYR A 72 8.79 -1.45 -10.74
CA TYR A 72 8.05 -0.56 -9.84
C TYR A 72 6.55 -0.70 -10.03
N GLY A 73 5.80 -0.49 -8.94
CA GLY A 73 4.36 -0.31 -9.03
C GLY A 73 4.01 1.03 -9.70
N LEU A 74 2.78 1.15 -10.16
CA LEU A 74 2.23 2.38 -10.73
C LEU A 74 1.04 2.85 -9.90
N ILE A 75 1.01 4.13 -9.54
CA ILE A 75 -0.01 4.72 -8.68
C ILE A 75 -0.52 6.02 -9.32
N ASN A 76 -1.84 6.10 -9.48
CA ASN A 76 -2.51 7.33 -9.85
C ASN A 76 -3.10 8.00 -8.60
N LEU A 77 -2.38 8.97 -8.03
CA LEU A 77 -2.82 9.70 -6.83
C LEU A 77 -4.01 10.61 -7.11
N GLU A 78 -4.07 11.22 -8.29
CA GLU A 78 -5.18 12.09 -8.69
C GLU A 78 -6.49 11.30 -8.77
N ALA A 79 -6.46 10.15 -9.44
CA ALA A 79 -7.61 9.23 -9.47
C ALA A 79 -8.03 8.78 -8.06
N SER A 80 -7.07 8.46 -7.19
CA SER A 80 -7.34 8.04 -5.81
C SER A 80 -8.03 9.10 -4.98
N ARG A 81 -7.63 10.37 -5.15
CA ARG A 81 -8.27 11.50 -4.47
C ARG A 81 -9.66 11.81 -4.99
N ARG A 82 -9.83 11.75 -6.30
CA ARG A 82 -11.08 12.12 -6.98
C ARG A 82 -12.14 11.01 -6.87
N MET A 83 -11.75 9.78 -7.11
CA MET A 83 -12.67 8.64 -7.17
C MET A 83 -12.94 8.01 -5.81
N GLY A 84 -12.06 8.23 -4.85
CA GLY A 84 -12.10 7.54 -3.58
C GLY A 84 -11.93 6.02 -3.74
N ARG A 85 -12.28 5.28 -2.70
CA ARG A 85 -12.07 3.82 -2.67
C ARG A 85 -13.16 3.00 -3.34
N THR A 86 -14.31 3.59 -3.56
CA THR A 86 -15.46 2.93 -4.20
C THR A 86 -15.42 3.03 -5.72
N GLY A 87 -14.51 3.85 -6.25
CA GLY A 87 -14.47 4.18 -7.66
C GLY A 87 -15.58 5.16 -8.10
N GLU A 88 -16.32 5.72 -7.15
CA GLU A 88 -17.42 6.66 -7.42
C GLU A 88 -17.03 8.09 -7.01
N MET A 89 -17.21 9.04 -7.92
CA MET A 89 -16.84 10.46 -7.69
C MET A 89 -17.61 11.13 -6.54
N GLN A 90 -18.73 10.55 -6.10
CA GLN A 90 -19.53 11.08 -4.99
C GLN A 90 -18.85 10.93 -3.62
N TYR A 91 -17.78 10.13 -3.51
CA TYR A 91 -17.03 9.92 -2.27
C TYR A 91 -15.55 10.25 -2.48
N PRO A 92 -15.19 11.51 -2.78
CA PRO A 92 -13.80 11.92 -2.95
C PRO A 92 -13.01 11.72 -1.66
N ASP A 93 -11.71 11.50 -1.82
CA ASP A 93 -10.78 11.25 -0.73
C ASP A 93 -9.56 12.20 -0.85
N PRO A 94 -9.77 13.52 -0.64
CA PRO A 94 -8.76 14.54 -0.95
C PRO A 94 -7.52 14.47 -0.06
N ASP A 95 -7.60 13.82 1.10
CA ASP A 95 -6.50 13.72 2.06
C ASP A 95 -5.46 12.65 1.68
N VAL A 96 -5.70 11.87 0.64
CA VAL A 96 -4.75 10.84 0.19
C VAL A 96 -3.44 11.46 -0.28
N MET A 97 -2.33 11.07 0.34
CA MET A 97 -0.98 11.50 0.00
C MET A 97 -0.05 10.33 -0.35
N GLY A 98 -0.47 9.09 -0.11
CA GLY A 98 0.33 7.91 -0.35
C GLY A 98 -0.43 6.62 -0.14
N TYR A 99 0.33 5.55 0.03
CA TYR A 99 -0.16 4.18 0.16
C TYR A 99 0.60 3.42 1.24
N ASN A 100 0.01 2.33 1.73
CA ASN A 100 0.75 1.34 2.50
C ASN A 100 1.78 0.62 1.61
N PRO A 101 2.78 -0.09 2.18
CA PRO A 101 3.87 -0.68 1.42
C PRO A 101 3.48 -1.67 0.31
N CYS A 102 2.32 -2.31 0.44
CA CYS A 102 1.80 -3.23 -0.58
C CYS A 102 0.93 -2.52 -1.65
N ALA A 103 0.70 -1.22 -1.48
CA ALA A 103 -0.06 -0.34 -2.39
C ALA A 103 -1.55 -0.69 -2.58
N GLU A 104 -2.13 -1.53 -1.70
CA GLU A 104 -3.56 -1.85 -1.75
C GLU A 104 -4.43 -0.86 -0.98
N GLN A 105 -3.83 -0.04 -0.10
CA GLN A 105 -4.57 0.91 0.72
C GLN A 105 -4.02 2.33 0.57
N SER A 106 -4.83 3.23 0.01
CA SER A 106 -4.54 4.66 -0.03
C SER A 106 -4.67 5.26 1.37
N LEU A 107 -3.76 6.15 1.75
CA LEU A 107 -3.65 6.71 3.09
C LEU A 107 -3.42 8.22 3.07
N ALA A 108 -3.95 8.89 4.07
CA ALA A 108 -3.56 10.25 4.42
C ALA A 108 -2.26 10.25 5.24
N PRO A 109 -1.58 11.41 5.42
CA PRO A 109 -0.45 11.52 6.32
C PRO A 109 -0.81 11.06 7.74
N PHE A 110 0.11 10.36 8.40
CA PHE A 110 -0.05 9.78 9.75
C PHE A 110 -1.12 8.69 9.88
N GLU A 111 -1.82 8.33 8.82
CA GLU A 111 -2.86 7.30 8.85
C GLU A 111 -2.25 5.89 8.90
N THR A 112 -2.92 4.97 9.57
CA THR A 112 -2.47 3.59 9.72
C THR A 112 -3.20 2.65 8.75
N CYS A 113 -2.48 1.65 8.26
CA CYS A 113 -3.06 0.52 7.53
C CYS A 113 -3.64 -0.47 8.54
N CYS A 114 -4.96 -0.70 8.48
CA CYS A 114 -5.67 -1.67 9.32
C CYS A 114 -6.33 -2.73 8.44
N LEU A 115 -5.85 -3.96 8.54
CA LEU A 115 -6.26 -5.06 7.67
C LEU A 115 -6.75 -6.27 8.47
N ALA A 116 -7.64 -7.05 7.86
CA ALA A 116 -8.01 -8.40 8.27
C ALA A 116 -8.09 -9.30 7.04
N GLU A 117 -8.04 -10.61 7.23
CA GLU A 117 -8.05 -11.58 6.14
C GLU A 117 -9.05 -12.70 6.41
N ILE A 118 -9.83 -13.08 5.40
CA ILE A 118 -10.74 -14.22 5.41
C ILE A 118 -10.13 -15.34 4.58
N TYR A 119 -9.99 -16.51 5.16
CA TYR A 119 -9.55 -17.72 4.48
C TYR A 119 -10.79 -18.54 4.06
N LEU A 120 -11.22 -18.38 2.80
CA LEU A 120 -12.43 -19.04 2.29
C LEU A 120 -12.44 -20.57 2.45
N PRO A 121 -11.30 -21.29 2.29
CA PRO A 121 -11.29 -22.73 2.52
C PRO A 121 -11.73 -23.18 3.93
N ASN A 122 -11.72 -22.26 4.90
CA ASN A 122 -12.15 -22.52 6.28
C ASN A 122 -13.62 -22.13 6.52
N ILE A 123 -14.33 -21.68 5.51
CA ILE A 123 -15.73 -21.23 5.60
C ILE A 123 -16.66 -22.29 4.98
N GLU A 124 -17.58 -22.80 5.77
CA GLU A 124 -18.47 -23.91 5.35
C GLU A 124 -19.75 -23.42 4.67
N SER A 125 -20.14 -22.16 4.83
CA SER A 125 -21.39 -21.66 4.27
C SER A 125 -21.39 -20.14 4.08
N GLU A 126 -22.25 -19.65 3.18
CA GLU A 126 -22.51 -18.22 2.99
C GLU A 126 -22.95 -17.52 4.28
N LYS A 127 -23.77 -18.20 5.10
CA LYS A 127 -24.22 -17.66 6.40
C LYS A 127 -23.04 -17.46 7.34
N GLU A 128 -22.09 -18.38 7.35
CA GLU A 128 -20.87 -18.28 8.14
C GLU A 128 -19.98 -17.14 7.62
N LEU A 129 -19.78 -17.05 6.30
CA LEU A 129 -19.01 -15.98 5.67
C LEU A 129 -19.54 -14.60 6.10
N LYS A 130 -20.85 -14.39 6.02
CA LYS A 130 -21.50 -13.14 6.45
C LYS A 130 -21.23 -12.84 7.92
N LYS A 131 -21.28 -13.86 8.78
CA LYS A 131 -21.03 -13.71 10.21
C LYS A 131 -19.57 -13.35 10.49
N VAL A 132 -18.63 -14.04 9.85
CA VAL A 132 -17.17 -13.78 9.96
C VAL A 132 -16.84 -12.36 9.48
N ALA A 133 -17.36 -11.94 8.33
CA ALA A 133 -17.16 -10.60 7.80
C ALA A 133 -17.64 -9.51 8.76
N VAL A 134 -18.83 -9.69 9.37
CA VAL A 134 -19.35 -8.76 10.38
C VAL A 134 -18.45 -8.70 11.63
N TYR A 135 -17.93 -9.82 12.09
CA TYR A 135 -17.02 -9.84 13.24
C TYR A 135 -15.70 -9.16 12.92
N LEU A 136 -15.08 -9.45 11.78
CA LEU A 136 -13.85 -8.80 11.35
C LEU A 136 -14.03 -7.29 11.19
N TYR A 137 -15.14 -6.86 10.59
CA TYR A 137 -15.49 -5.45 10.52
C TYR A 137 -15.52 -4.80 11.91
N ARG A 138 -16.23 -5.40 12.85
CA ARG A 138 -16.36 -4.87 14.22
C ARG A 138 -15.02 -4.83 14.96
N ILE A 139 -14.21 -5.89 14.84
CA ILE A 139 -12.89 -5.97 15.47
C ILE A 139 -11.99 -4.85 14.92
N ASN A 140 -11.92 -4.69 13.59
CA ASN A 140 -11.11 -3.65 12.98
C ASN A 140 -11.58 -2.24 13.38
N LYS A 141 -12.91 -1.98 13.36
CA LYS A 141 -13.44 -0.68 13.79
C LYS A 141 -13.17 -0.40 15.25
N HIS A 142 -13.24 -1.41 16.11
CA HIS A 142 -12.86 -1.27 17.51
C HIS A 142 -11.36 -0.97 17.65
N SER A 143 -10.49 -1.68 16.94
CA SER A 143 -9.05 -1.42 16.94
C SER A 143 -8.71 0.00 16.49
N LEU A 144 -9.39 0.53 15.47
CA LEU A 144 -9.23 1.90 15.01
C LEU A 144 -9.79 2.96 15.98
N SER A 145 -10.62 2.58 16.93
CA SER A 145 -11.15 3.49 17.97
C SER A 145 -10.29 3.59 19.22
N ILE A 146 -9.21 2.81 19.30
CA ILE A 146 -8.30 2.81 20.44
C ILE A 146 -7.43 4.07 20.39
N LYS A 147 -7.12 4.62 21.57
CA LYS A 147 -6.24 5.77 21.71
C LYS A 147 -4.82 5.46 21.17
N CYS A 148 -4.30 6.37 20.38
CA CYS A 148 -2.95 6.28 19.81
C CYS A 148 -1.93 7.07 20.63
N ALA A 149 -0.66 6.65 20.60
CA ALA A 149 0.43 7.36 21.25
C ALA A 149 0.78 8.69 20.53
N VAL A 150 0.51 8.77 19.22
CA VAL A 150 0.73 9.95 18.37
C VAL A 150 -0.61 10.59 18.09
N LYS A 151 -0.74 11.86 18.47
CA LYS A 151 -2.01 12.60 18.39
C LYS A 151 -2.50 12.76 16.95
N GLU A 152 -1.60 13.06 16.02
CA GLU A 152 -1.92 13.22 14.61
C GLU A 152 -2.48 11.91 14.01
N THR A 153 -1.90 10.78 14.41
CA THR A 153 -2.40 9.45 14.02
C THR A 153 -3.80 9.20 14.59
N GLU A 154 -4.01 9.51 15.86
CA GLU A 154 -5.33 9.36 16.51
C GLU A 154 -6.39 10.15 15.76
N ASP A 155 -6.13 11.42 15.47
CA ASP A 155 -7.09 12.32 14.84
C ASP A 155 -7.46 11.87 13.42
N ILE A 156 -6.48 11.48 12.61
CA ILE A 156 -6.76 11.04 11.23
C ILE A 156 -7.42 9.66 11.18
N VAL A 157 -6.97 8.73 12.03
CA VAL A 157 -7.54 7.38 12.11
C VAL A 157 -9.00 7.44 12.59
N HIS A 158 -9.31 8.24 13.60
CA HIS A 158 -10.68 8.40 14.08
C HIS A 158 -11.59 9.12 13.06
N ARG A 159 -11.03 10.03 12.26
CA ARG A 159 -11.78 10.71 11.19
C ARG A 159 -12.16 9.75 10.07
N HIS A 160 -11.23 8.96 9.59
CA HIS A 160 -11.42 8.10 8.41
C HIS A 160 -11.90 6.69 8.74
N MET A 161 -11.45 6.12 9.85
CA MET A 161 -11.77 4.75 10.24
C MET A 161 -11.55 3.74 9.10
N ARG A 162 -10.48 3.91 8.32
CA ARG A 162 -10.18 3.08 7.14
C ARG A 162 -9.75 1.69 7.54
N MET A 163 -10.24 0.70 6.79
CA MET A 163 -9.87 -0.69 6.97
C MET A 163 -10.02 -1.46 5.66
N GLY A 164 -9.27 -2.54 5.54
CA GLY A 164 -9.42 -3.53 4.48
C GLY A 164 -9.78 -4.90 5.04
N ILE A 165 -10.59 -5.64 4.30
CA ILE A 165 -10.81 -7.08 4.54
C ILE A 165 -10.44 -7.80 3.26
N GLY A 166 -9.32 -8.53 3.32
CA GLY A 166 -8.86 -9.38 2.23
C GLY A 166 -9.54 -10.74 2.23
N VAL A 167 -9.42 -11.44 1.11
CA VAL A 167 -9.98 -12.78 0.93
C VAL A 167 -8.93 -13.67 0.27
N THR A 168 -8.59 -14.77 0.92
CA THR A 168 -7.63 -15.77 0.44
C THR A 168 -8.32 -17.08 0.10
N GLY A 169 -7.84 -17.75 -0.97
CA GLY A 169 -8.34 -19.08 -1.38
C GLY A 169 -9.61 -19.05 -2.21
N TYR A 170 -9.89 -17.98 -2.93
CA TYR A 170 -11.10 -17.86 -3.78
C TYR A 170 -10.97 -18.56 -5.14
N LEU A 171 -9.79 -19.07 -5.49
CA LEU A 171 -9.53 -19.82 -6.72
C LEU A 171 -9.40 -21.34 -6.50
N GLN A 172 -9.79 -21.85 -5.36
CA GLN A 172 -9.76 -23.29 -5.05
C GLN A 172 -11.04 -23.99 -5.46
#